data_710128df6c89fb519d9a63ec7e03d59b
#
_entry.id   710128df6c89fb519d9a63ec7e03d59b
#
_cell.length_a   1.000
_cell.length_b   1.000
_cell.length_c   1.000
_cell.angle_alpha   90.00
_cell.angle_beta   90.00
_cell.angle_gamma   90.00
#
_symmetry.space_group_name_H-M   'P 1'
#
loop_
_entity.id
_entity.type
_entity.pdbx_description
1 polymer ?
#
loop_
_entity_poly.entity_id
_entity_poly.type
_entity_poly.pdbx_seq_one_letter_code
_entity_poly.pdbx_strand_id
1 'polypeptide(L)'
;MKIRIATLKDLDSILRIYEHARSFMASHGNPTQWGTTYPPVDMIEHDIRMGNAYVCEENNRVIAVFYYAFENDVTYTTIYDGNWLNDAPYGVVHRIASDGTVKGAASFCLSWAFSQCHNLKIDTHQDNLVMQSVLAKLDFKKCGTILTEDGSSRIAYQKQDSK
;
A
#
# COMPACT_ATOMS: atom_id res chain seq x y z
N MET A 1 -3.82 -6.48 -16.87
CA MET A 1 -4.17 -6.14 -15.47
C MET A 1 -5.22 -5.04 -15.44
N LYS A 2 -6.15 -5.13 -14.51
CA LYS A 2 -7.25 -4.18 -14.39
C LYS A 2 -7.59 -3.97 -12.92
N ILE A 3 -7.80 -2.72 -12.53
CA ILE A 3 -8.19 -2.35 -11.16
C ILE A 3 -9.70 -2.18 -11.09
N ARG A 4 -10.30 -2.71 -10.04
CA ARG A 4 -11.70 -2.45 -9.70
C ARG A 4 -11.89 -2.41 -8.19
N ILE A 5 -13.03 -1.88 -7.75
CA ILE A 5 -13.38 -1.89 -6.34
C ILE A 5 -13.60 -3.33 -5.88
N ALA A 6 -13.18 -3.65 -4.67
CA ALA A 6 -13.39 -4.96 -4.07
C ALA A 6 -14.81 -5.09 -3.52
N THR A 7 -15.34 -6.31 -3.55
CA THR A 7 -16.61 -6.65 -2.90
C THR A 7 -16.37 -7.77 -1.90
N LEU A 8 -17.38 -8.07 -1.06
CA LEU A 8 -17.28 -9.18 -0.11
C LEU A 8 -17.10 -10.54 -0.80
N LYS A 9 -17.46 -10.65 -2.07
CA LYS A 9 -17.20 -11.86 -2.86
C LYS A 9 -15.72 -12.11 -3.10
N ASP A 10 -14.89 -11.07 -2.98
CA ASP A 10 -13.44 -11.15 -3.15
C ASP A 10 -12.71 -11.55 -1.87
N LEU A 11 -13.41 -11.64 -0.74
CA LEU A 11 -12.77 -11.77 0.57
C LEU A 11 -11.82 -12.96 0.66
N ASP A 12 -12.24 -14.14 0.18
CA ASP A 12 -11.40 -15.34 0.22
C ASP A 12 -10.11 -15.17 -0.59
N SER A 13 -10.22 -14.56 -1.77
CA SER A 13 -9.04 -14.27 -2.61
C SER A 13 -8.11 -13.26 -1.93
N ILE A 14 -8.68 -12.24 -1.32
CA ILE A 14 -7.92 -11.20 -0.60
C ILE A 14 -7.18 -11.81 0.58
N LEU A 15 -7.84 -12.67 1.37
CA LEU A 15 -7.20 -13.33 2.51
C LEU A 15 -6.02 -14.19 2.08
N ARG A 16 -6.15 -14.93 0.96
CA ARG A 16 -5.04 -15.72 0.42
C ARG A 16 -3.87 -14.85 -0.02
N ILE A 17 -4.16 -13.71 -0.63
CA ILE A 17 -3.12 -12.77 -1.06
C ILE A 17 -2.36 -12.23 0.15
N TYR A 18 -3.05 -11.85 1.21
CA TYR A 18 -2.38 -11.34 2.42
C TYR A 18 -1.56 -12.43 3.12
N GLU A 19 -2.05 -13.67 3.15
CA GLU A 19 -1.28 -14.79 3.71
C GLU A 19 0.01 -15.01 2.91
N HIS A 20 -0.09 -15.03 1.58
CA HIS A 20 1.07 -15.15 0.72
C HIS A 20 2.06 -13.98 0.96
N ALA A 21 1.54 -12.76 1.06
CA ALA A 21 2.37 -11.57 1.27
C ALA A 21 3.13 -11.62 2.60
N ARG A 22 2.49 -12.07 3.68
CA ARG A 22 3.15 -12.22 4.98
C ARG A 22 4.28 -13.25 4.92
N SER A 23 4.04 -14.38 4.27
CA SER A 23 5.08 -15.41 4.07
C SER A 23 6.24 -14.88 3.24
N PHE A 24 5.94 -14.14 2.17
CA PHE A 24 6.95 -13.52 1.32
C PHE A 24 7.79 -12.51 2.12
N MET A 25 7.16 -11.64 2.90
CA MET A 25 7.85 -10.67 3.74
C MET A 25 8.81 -11.36 4.72
N ALA A 26 8.31 -12.38 5.42
CA ALA A 26 9.12 -13.13 6.38
C ALA A 26 10.34 -13.77 5.75
N SER A 27 10.20 -14.34 4.54
CA SER A 27 11.29 -15.01 3.84
C SER A 27 12.26 -14.05 3.15
N HIS A 28 11.92 -12.76 3.04
CA HIS A 28 12.74 -11.72 2.39
C HIS A 28 13.24 -10.66 3.37
N GLY A 29 13.47 -11.05 4.63
CA GLY A 29 14.10 -10.17 5.62
C GLY A 29 13.18 -9.14 6.26
N ASN A 30 11.86 -9.28 6.11
CA ASN A 30 10.87 -8.33 6.63
C ASN A 30 9.79 -9.02 7.45
N PRO A 31 10.18 -9.70 8.58
CA PRO A 31 9.21 -10.50 9.33
C PRO A 31 8.30 -9.69 10.25
N THR A 32 8.60 -8.43 10.53
CA THR A 32 7.92 -7.66 11.59
C THR A 32 6.95 -6.61 11.08
N GLN A 33 6.98 -6.23 9.80
CA GLN A 33 6.09 -5.19 9.28
C GLN A 33 4.62 -5.58 9.49
N TRP A 34 4.23 -6.78 9.05
CA TRP A 34 2.88 -7.31 9.24
C TRP A 34 2.82 -8.50 10.19
N GLY A 35 3.97 -9.07 10.54
CA GLY A 35 4.03 -10.26 11.37
C GLY A 35 3.33 -11.43 10.72
N THR A 36 2.47 -12.11 11.48
CA THR A 36 1.76 -13.31 11.03
C THR A 36 0.24 -13.12 10.88
N THR A 37 -0.30 -11.98 11.32
CA THR A 37 -1.75 -11.79 11.42
C THR A 37 -2.28 -10.50 10.80
N TYR A 38 -1.45 -9.51 10.55
CA TYR A 38 -1.89 -8.24 9.98
C TYR A 38 -1.95 -8.31 8.46
N PRO A 39 -2.95 -7.76 7.78
CA PRO A 39 -4.11 -7.10 8.34
C PRO A 39 -5.17 -8.11 8.82
N PRO A 40 -5.88 -7.81 9.93
CA PRO A 40 -6.92 -8.70 10.42
C PRO A 40 -8.17 -8.68 9.53
N VAL A 41 -8.94 -9.76 9.58
CA VAL A 41 -10.12 -9.95 8.72
C VAL A 41 -11.13 -8.80 8.86
N ASP A 42 -11.41 -8.38 10.08
CA ASP A 42 -12.39 -7.30 10.35
C ASP A 42 -11.96 -5.97 9.73
N MET A 43 -10.67 -5.67 9.71
CA MET A 43 -10.14 -4.48 9.04
C MET A 43 -10.34 -4.58 7.53
N ILE A 44 -10.07 -5.74 6.94
CA ILE A 44 -10.25 -5.98 5.50
C ILE A 44 -11.73 -5.83 5.12
N GLU A 45 -12.63 -6.43 5.89
CA GLU A 45 -14.06 -6.30 5.68
C GLU A 45 -14.52 -4.83 5.78
N HIS A 46 -13.99 -4.11 6.76
CA HIS A 46 -14.27 -2.69 6.92
C HIS A 46 -13.83 -1.89 5.69
N ASP A 47 -12.61 -2.12 5.20
CA ASP A 47 -12.10 -1.45 3.99
C ASP A 47 -13.02 -1.71 2.79
N ILE A 48 -13.50 -2.95 2.65
CA ILE A 48 -14.41 -3.31 1.56
C ILE A 48 -15.74 -2.57 1.71
N ARG A 49 -16.33 -2.59 2.90
CA ARG A 49 -17.63 -1.95 3.15
C ARG A 49 -17.59 -0.44 2.97
N MET A 50 -16.47 0.18 3.29
CA MET A 50 -16.29 1.63 3.13
C MET A 50 -15.95 2.03 1.70
N GLY A 51 -15.77 1.07 0.79
CA GLY A 51 -15.47 1.36 -0.61
C GLY A 51 -14.01 1.79 -0.84
N ASN A 52 -13.11 1.45 0.06
CA ASN A 52 -11.70 1.85 -0.01
C ASN A 52 -10.77 0.70 -0.39
N ALA A 53 -11.28 -0.53 -0.51
CA ALA A 53 -10.49 -1.67 -0.93
C ALA A 53 -10.62 -1.84 -2.44
N TYR A 54 -9.49 -2.04 -3.10
CA TYR A 54 -9.40 -2.26 -4.54
C TYR A 54 -8.62 -3.53 -4.81
N VAL A 55 -8.98 -4.20 -5.91
CA VAL A 55 -8.28 -5.41 -6.36
C VAL A 55 -7.77 -5.22 -7.78
N CYS A 56 -6.69 -5.92 -8.08
CA CYS A 56 -6.16 -6.03 -9.43
C CYS A 56 -6.48 -7.42 -9.97
N GLU A 57 -7.07 -7.46 -11.16
CA GLU A 57 -7.39 -8.72 -11.85
C GLU A 57 -6.48 -8.92 -13.06
N GLU A 58 -6.14 -10.17 -13.29
CA GLU A 58 -5.51 -10.64 -14.53
C GLU A 58 -6.20 -11.93 -14.93
N ASN A 59 -6.72 -12.00 -16.15
CA ASN A 59 -7.44 -13.19 -16.67
C ASN A 59 -8.56 -13.66 -15.71
N ASN A 60 -9.37 -12.71 -15.23
CA ASN A 60 -10.49 -12.95 -14.31
C ASN A 60 -10.07 -13.51 -12.93
N ARG A 61 -8.80 -13.39 -12.57
CA ARG A 61 -8.28 -13.82 -11.29
C ARG A 61 -7.79 -12.61 -10.51
N VAL A 62 -8.17 -12.51 -9.23
CA VAL A 62 -7.68 -11.46 -8.32
C VAL A 62 -6.26 -11.81 -7.90
N ILE A 63 -5.30 -10.92 -8.22
CA ILE A 63 -3.87 -11.14 -8.00
C ILE A 63 -3.24 -10.14 -7.04
N ALA A 64 -3.91 -9.04 -6.74
CA ALA A 64 -3.40 -8.02 -5.82
C ALA A 64 -4.56 -7.30 -5.16
N VAL A 65 -4.27 -6.67 -4.03
CA VAL A 65 -5.23 -5.92 -3.21
C VAL A 65 -4.52 -4.73 -2.58
N PHE A 66 -5.25 -3.64 -2.39
CA PHE A 66 -4.74 -2.47 -1.68
C PHE A 66 -5.90 -1.60 -1.19
N TYR A 67 -5.60 -0.81 -0.16
CA TYR A 67 -6.46 0.29 0.29
C TYR A 67 -6.07 1.55 -0.45
N TYR A 68 -7.05 2.29 -0.94
CA TYR A 68 -6.83 3.62 -1.51
C TYR A 68 -7.95 4.56 -1.04
N ALA A 69 -7.57 5.76 -0.63
CA ALA A 69 -8.51 6.84 -0.32
C ALA A 69 -7.85 8.20 -0.54
N PHE A 70 -8.65 9.18 -0.87
CA PHE A 70 -8.22 10.58 -0.94
C PHE A 70 -8.65 11.23 0.38
N GLU A 71 -7.73 11.29 1.35
CA GLU A 71 -8.04 11.65 2.73
C GLU A 71 -6.80 12.14 3.47
N ASN A 72 -7.01 12.88 4.56
CA ASN A 72 -5.96 13.17 5.51
C ASN A 72 -5.73 11.95 6.40
N ASP A 73 -4.49 11.48 6.44
CA ASP A 73 -4.10 10.37 7.29
C ASP A 73 -3.47 10.94 8.57
N VAL A 74 -4.02 10.58 9.73
CA VAL A 74 -3.55 11.09 11.01
C VAL A 74 -2.08 10.73 11.26
N THR A 75 -1.61 9.57 10.78
CA THR A 75 -0.22 9.14 10.95
C THR A 75 0.75 9.95 10.08
N TYR A 76 0.24 10.69 9.10
CA TYR A 76 1.05 11.53 8.21
C TYR A 76 1.05 13.01 8.61
N THR A 77 0.36 13.38 9.68
CA THR A 77 0.33 14.78 10.17
C THR A 77 1.68 15.24 10.68
N THR A 78 2.44 14.34 11.30
CA THR A 78 3.78 14.63 11.83
C THR A 78 4.80 13.78 11.08
N ILE A 79 5.83 14.41 10.56
CA ILE A 79 6.94 13.73 9.87
C ILE A 79 8.25 14.14 10.55
N TYR A 80 9.15 13.18 10.73
CA TYR A 80 10.46 13.33 11.35
C TYR A 80 11.55 13.16 10.31
N ASP A 81 12.72 13.75 10.57
CA ASP A 81 13.93 13.58 9.74
C ASP A 81 13.73 13.97 8.27
N GLY A 82 12.84 14.91 8.02
CA GLY A 82 12.54 15.36 6.68
C GLY A 82 11.23 16.13 6.63
N ASN A 83 10.70 16.27 5.42
CA ASN A 83 9.46 17.01 5.16
C ASN A 83 8.71 16.38 4.00
N TRP A 84 7.36 16.46 4.06
CA TRP A 84 6.54 16.19 2.88
C TRP A 84 6.85 17.19 1.77
N LEU A 85 6.60 16.82 0.53
CA LEU A 85 6.91 17.65 -0.64
C LEU A 85 6.01 18.88 -0.76
N ASN A 86 4.80 18.82 -0.21
CA ASN A 86 3.81 19.89 -0.27
C ASN A 86 2.79 19.75 0.85
N ASP A 87 1.90 20.74 0.97
CA ASP A 87 0.79 20.77 1.92
C ASP A 87 -0.57 20.54 1.26
N ALA A 88 -0.58 20.10 0.00
CA ALA A 88 -1.81 19.88 -0.75
C ALA A 88 -2.55 18.63 -0.29
N PRO A 89 -3.86 18.54 -0.54
CA PRO A 89 -4.60 17.29 -0.34
C PRO A 89 -3.97 16.14 -1.11
N TYR A 90 -4.06 14.94 -0.57
CA TYR A 90 -3.33 13.79 -1.11
C TYR A 90 -4.14 12.49 -1.01
N GLY A 91 -3.81 11.56 -1.89
CA GLY A 91 -4.27 10.18 -1.78
C GLY A 91 -3.32 9.36 -0.93
N VAL A 92 -3.82 8.27 -0.36
CA VAL A 92 -3.01 7.33 0.40
C VAL A 92 -3.25 5.91 -0.10
N VAL A 93 -2.20 5.09 -0.08
CA VAL A 93 -2.27 3.65 -0.29
C VAL A 93 -1.77 2.96 0.97
N HIS A 94 -2.54 2.00 1.45
CA HIS A 94 -2.19 1.16 2.58
C HIS A 94 -2.41 -0.31 2.24
N ARG A 95 -1.76 -1.20 2.97
CA ARG A 95 -2.03 -2.64 2.91
C ARG A 95 -2.00 -3.21 1.49
N ILE A 96 -1.02 -2.76 0.68
CA ILE A 96 -0.85 -3.27 -0.67
C ILE A 96 -0.14 -4.63 -0.64
N ALA A 97 -0.69 -5.59 -1.38
CA ALA A 97 -0.14 -6.94 -1.46
C ALA A 97 -0.46 -7.57 -2.81
N SER A 98 0.40 -8.48 -3.26
CA SER A 98 0.17 -9.29 -4.44
C SER A 98 0.48 -10.75 -4.15
N ASP A 99 -0.04 -11.66 -4.99
CA ASP A 99 0.23 -13.10 -4.85
C ASP A 99 1.49 -13.56 -5.58
N GLY A 100 2.20 -12.64 -6.22
CA GLY A 100 3.45 -12.94 -6.91
C GLY A 100 3.31 -13.65 -8.25
N THR A 101 2.09 -13.92 -8.71
CA THR A 101 1.87 -14.68 -9.96
C THR A 101 2.07 -13.83 -11.22
N VAL A 102 1.91 -12.51 -11.12
CA VAL A 102 2.09 -11.60 -12.26
C VAL A 102 3.10 -10.54 -11.88
N LYS A 103 4.17 -10.44 -12.66
CA LYS A 103 5.22 -9.45 -12.45
C LYS A 103 4.67 -8.04 -12.65
N GLY A 104 5.03 -7.13 -11.76
CA GLY A 104 4.67 -5.72 -11.86
C GLY A 104 3.28 -5.37 -11.32
N ALA A 105 2.61 -6.28 -10.61
CA ALA A 105 1.28 -6.03 -10.06
C ALA A 105 1.26 -4.85 -9.09
N ALA A 106 2.23 -4.76 -8.16
CA ALA A 106 2.32 -3.65 -7.23
C ALA A 106 2.53 -2.31 -7.95
N SER A 107 3.43 -2.29 -8.94
CA SER A 107 3.67 -1.10 -9.75
C SER A 107 2.42 -0.64 -10.49
N PHE A 108 1.67 -1.59 -11.03
CA PHE A 108 0.41 -1.30 -11.72
C PHE A 108 -0.61 -0.66 -10.76
N CYS A 109 -0.77 -1.24 -9.56
CA CYS A 109 -1.68 -0.72 -8.55
C CYS A 109 -1.29 0.70 -8.10
N LEU A 110 -0.01 0.94 -7.84
CA LEU A 110 0.47 2.24 -7.40
C LEU A 110 0.35 3.30 -8.50
N SER A 111 0.60 2.93 -9.73
CA SER A 111 0.43 3.83 -10.87
C SER A 111 -1.04 4.22 -11.07
N TRP A 112 -1.94 3.25 -10.90
CA TRP A 112 -3.37 3.54 -10.93
C TRP A 112 -3.77 4.50 -9.81
N ALA A 113 -3.33 4.24 -8.59
CA ALA A 113 -3.63 5.10 -7.44
C ALA A 113 -3.13 6.53 -7.67
N PHE A 114 -1.90 6.66 -8.18
CA PHE A 114 -1.36 7.98 -8.51
C PHE A 114 -2.21 8.70 -9.55
N SER A 115 -2.69 7.98 -10.57
CA SER A 115 -3.52 8.58 -11.62
C SER A 115 -4.85 9.11 -11.08
N GLN A 116 -5.31 8.63 -9.93
CA GLN A 116 -6.55 9.10 -9.31
C GLN A 116 -6.38 10.42 -8.55
N CYS A 117 -5.20 10.72 -8.05
CA CYS A 117 -5.00 11.84 -7.11
C CYS A 117 -3.88 12.80 -7.51
N HIS A 118 -2.89 12.36 -8.28
CA HIS A 118 -1.71 13.14 -8.69
C HIS A 118 -0.87 13.70 -7.54
N ASN A 119 -1.14 13.25 -6.32
CA ASN A 119 -0.37 13.57 -5.12
C ASN A 119 -0.60 12.42 -4.14
N LEU A 120 0.32 11.46 -4.09
CA LEU A 120 0.13 10.19 -3.39
C LEU A 120 1.19 10.02 -2.31
N LYS A 121 0.75 9.69 -1.10
CA LYS A 121 1.62 9.36 0.03
C LYS A 121 1.49 7.88 0.37
N ILE A 122 2.62 7.29 0.75
CA ILE A 122 2.69 5.89 1.18
C ILE A 122 3.86 5.73 2.13
N ASP A 123 3.81 4.74 3.00
CA ASP A 123 4.93 4.40 3.86
C ASP A 123 5.24 2.91 3.75
N THR A 124 6.47 2.54 4.13
CA THR A 124 6.89 1.15 4.20
C THR A 124 7.92 0.95 5.31
N HIS A 125 8.10 -0.31 5.71
CA HIS A 125 9.06 -0.69 6.74
C HIS A 125 10.49 -0.62 6.20
N GLN A 126 11.44 -0.26 7.08
CA GLN A 126 12.86 -0.19 6.70
C GLN A 126 13.42 -1.53 6.20
N ASP A 127 12.84 -2.64 6.60
CA ASP A 127 13.26 -3.98 6.16
C ASP A 127 12.58 -4.42 4.86
N ASN A 128 11.63 -3.64 4.35
CA ASN A 128 10.92 -3.98 3.11
C ASN A 128 11.68 -3.42 1.90
N LEU A 129 12.79 -4.07 1.55
CA LEU A 129 13.64 -3.62 0.45
C LEU A 129 12.94 -3.75 -0.90
N VAL A 130 12.05 -4.74 -1.04
CA VAL A 130 11.28 -4.95 -2.28
C VAL A 130 10.39 -3.74 -2.55
N MET A 131 9.60 -3.31 -1.56
CA MET A 131 8.71 -2.15 -1.73
C MET A 131 9.50 -0.86 -1.92
N GLN A 132 10.60 -0.67 -1.19
CA GLN A 132 11.47 0.50 -1.38
C GLN A 132 11.97 0.58 -2.82
N SER A 133 12.34 -0.56 -3.40
CA SER A 133 12.79 -0.63 -4.80
C SER A 133 11.66 -0.27 -5.78
N VAL A 134 10.46 -0.78 -5.54
CA VAL A 134 9.28 -0.46 -6.37
C VAL A 134 9.00 1.04 -6.33
N LEU A 135 8.99 1.63 -5.14
CA LEU A 135 8.70 3.05 -4.96
C LEU A 135 9.75 3.93 -5.65
N ALA A 136 11.02 3.57 -5.54
CA ALA A 136 12.10 4.29 -6.21
C ALA A 136 11.95 4.26 -7.73
N LYS A 137 11.62 3.09 -8.29
CA LYS A 137 11.42 2.94 -9.74
C LYS A 137 10.23 3.74 -10.26
N LEU A 138 9.22 3.97 -9.42
CA LEU A 138 8.04 4.75 -9.77
C LEU A 138 8.21 6.24 -9.48
N ASP A 139 9.43 6.69 -9.16
CA ASP A 139 9.77 8.08 -8.88
C ASP A 139 9.13 8.66 -7.61
N PHE A 140 8.77 7.82 -6.66
CA PHE A 140 8.42 8.30 -5.32
C PHE A 140 9.68 8.84 -4.64
N LYS A 141 9.52 9.94 -3.92
CA LYS A 141 10.60 10.56 -3.16
C LYS A 141 10.52 10.14 -1.69
N LYS A 142 11.65 9.76 -1.12
CA LYS A 142 11.76 9.51 0.31
C LYS A 142 11.70 10.86 1.02
N CYS A 143 10.73 11.03 1.92
CA CYS A 143 10.47 12.31 2.55
C CYS A 143 10.93 12.40 4.00
N GLY A 144 10.97 11.28 4.71
CA GLY A 144 11.34 11.25 6.12
C GLY A 144 10.79 10.01 6.80
N THR A 145 10.49 10.14 8.09
CA THR A 145 10.01 9.05 8.93
C THR A 145 8.65 9.42 9.53
N ILE A 146 7.71 8.49 9.49
CA ILE A 146 6.44 8.62 10.22
C ILE A 146 6.35 7.52 11.27
N LEU A 147 5.45 7.69 12.23
CA LEU A 147 5.15 6.67 13.23
C LEU A 147 3.75 6.13 12.98
N THR A 148 3.62 4.80 13.00
CA THR A 148 2.31 4.15 12.95
C THR A 148 1.58 4.33 14.28
N GLU A 149 0.32 3.88 14.36
CA GLU A 149 -0.49 4.02 15.58
C GLU A 149 0.16 3.34 16.80
N ASP A 150 0.89 2.25 16.58
CA ASP A 150 1.59 1.53 17.67
C ASP A 150 2.96 2.11 17.99
N GLY A 151 3.35 3.24 17.36
CA GLY A 151 4.62 3.90 17.58
C GLY A 151 5.78 3.34 16.78
N SER A 152 5.55 2.38 15.90
CA SER A 152 6.60 1.84 15.02
C SER A 152 6.96 2.85 13.94
N SER A 153 8.25 2.93 13.61
CA SER A 153 8.72 3.85 12.56
C SER A 153 8.55 3.24 11.17
N ARG A 154 8.25 4.11 10.21
CA ARG A 154 8.14 3.77 8.79
C ARG A 154 8.82 4.84 7.95
N ILE A 155 9.30 4.44 6.77
CA ILE A 155 9.84 5.38 5.80
C ILE A 155 8.68 5.98 5.01
N ALA A 156 8.59 7.30 5.00
CA ALA A 156 7.54 8.04 4.31
C ALA A 156 7.97 8.39 2.88
N TYR A 157 7.09 8.15 1.92
CA TYR A 157 7.31 8.43 0.51
C TYR A 157 6.16 9.26 -0.04
N GLN A 158 6.46 10.08 -1.04
CA GLN A 158 5.46 10.87 -1.74
C GLN A 158 5.80 10.99 -3.22
N LYS A 159 4.77 10.99 -4.04
CA LYS A 159 4.89 11.30 -5.46
C LYS A 159 3.86 12.36 -5.81
N GLN A 160 4.30 13.41 -6.50
CA GLN A 160 3.44 14.48 -7.00
C GLN A 160 3.70 14.69 -8.49
N ASP A 161 2.80 15.41 -9.15
CA ASP A 161 3.03 15.76 -10.54
C ASP A 161 4.29 16.60 -10.69
N SER A 162 5.04 16.31 -11.74
CA SER A 162 6.17 17.13 -12.14
C SER A 162 5.66 18.46 -12.75
N LYS A 163 6.25 19.57 -12.35
CA LYS A 163 5.97 20.89 -12.92
C LYS A 163 7.18 21.45 -13.62
#